data_80067a00edd46fb056e03066042b8244
#
_entry.id   80067a00edd46fb056e03066042b8244
#
_cell.length_a   1.000
_cell.length_b   1.000
_cell.length_c   1.000
_cell.angle_alpha   90.00
_cell.angle_beta   90.00
_cell.angle_gamma   90.00
#
_symmetry.space_group_name_H-M   'P 1'
#
loop_
_entity.id
_entity.type
_entity.pdbx_description
1 polymer ?
#
loop_
_entity_poly.entity_id
_entity_poly.type
_entity_poly.pdbx_seq_one_letter_code
_entity_poly.pdbx_strand_id
1 'polypeptide(L)'
;LGSRGLGDVYKRQLQDGPKVSFKEIATKHWRSLLTCIGLVISTNVTYYMLLTYMPSYLSHNLHYSEDHGVLIIIAIMVGMLFVQPVIGMLSDRFGRRPFILIGSVALFALSIPAFIMINSNVTGLIFAGLLLLAVVLNCFIGVMASSLPAMFPTHIRFSALASAFNISVLIAGLTPTLAAWLVESTQNLMMPAYYLMVIAVIGLITGITMKAVSYTHLTL
;
A
#
# COMPACT_ATOMS: atom_id res chain seq x y z
N LEU A 1 -18.38 -35.20 28.58
CA LEU A 1 -17.22 -34.56 29.28
C LEU A 1 -16.23 -33.84 28.33
N GLY A 2 -16.33 -34.02 27.01
CA GLY A 2 -15.32 -33.45 26.05
C GLY A 2 -15.59 -31.98 25.61
N SER A 3 -16.82 -31.49 25.61
CA SER A 3 -17.13 -30.18 25.02
C SER A 3 -16.94 -29.00 25.98
N ARG A 4 -17.03 -29.22 27.30
CA ARG A 4 -16.80 -28.16 28.30
C ARG A 4 -15.33 -27.81 28.47
N GLY A 5 -14.41 -28.76 28.32
CA GLY A 5 -12.96 -28.55 28.47
C GLY A 5 -12.34 -27.67 27.38
N LEU A 6 -12.76 -27.82 26.12
CA LEU A 6 -12.25 -27.02 25.00
C LEU A 6 -12.67 -25.54 25.09
N GLY A 7 -13.91 -25.29 25.53
CA GLY A 7 -14.40 -23.91 25.72
C GLY A 7 -13.69 -23.18 26.86
N ASP A 8 -13.35 -23.91 27.93
CA ASP A 8 -12.63 -23.33 29.09
C ASP A 8 -11.14 -23.11 28.78
N VAL A 9 -10.53 -24.01 28.02
CA VAL A 9 -9.14 -23.84 27.54
C VAL A 9 -9.06 -22.64 26.59
N TYR A 10 -10.04 -22.50 25.68
CA TYR A 10 -10.09 -21.36 24.75
C TYR A 10 -10.34 -20.02 25.49
N LYS A 11 -11.24 -20.01 26.49
CA LYS A 11 -11.46 -18.84 27.33
C LYS A 11 -10.24 -18.48 28.18
N ARG A 12 -9.51 -19.44 28.72
CA ARG A 12 -8.27 -19.19 29.46
C ARG A 12 -7.19 -18.64 28.52
N GLN A 13 -7.03 -19.19 27.31
CA GLN A 13 -6.09 -18.65 26.32
C GLN A 13 -6.42 -17.22 25.92
N LEU A 14 -7.70 -16.84 25.87
CA LEU A 14 -8.13 -15.46 25.61
C LEU A 14 -7.94 -14.53 26.82
N GLN A 15 -8.00 -15.06 28.04
CA GLN A 15 -7.82 -14.28 29.28
C GLN A 15 -6.36 -14.16 29.70
N ASP A 16 -5.55 -15.21 29.48
CA ASP A 16 -4.14 -15.28 29.85
C ASP A 16 -3.19 -14.83 28.72
N GLY A 17 -3.71 -14.50 27.55
CA GLY A 17 -2.93 -13.86 26.49
C GLY A 17 -2.32 -12.56 27.05
N PRO A 18 -0.99 -12.35 26.97
CA PRO A 18 -0.38 -11.13 27.48
C PRO A 18 -1.12 -9.94 26.88
N LYS A 19 -1.76 -9.12 27.71
CA LYS A 19 -2.37 -7.85 27.31
C LYS A 19 -1.25 -6.93 26.88
N VAL A 20 -0.86 -7.04 25.59
CA VAL A 20 0.21 -6.22 25.02
C VAL A 20 -0.32 -4.80 24.96
N SER A 21 0.25 -3.92 25.79
CA SER A 21 -0.07 -2.52 25.77
C SER A 21 0.49 -1.88 24.50
N PHE A 22 -0.30 -1.04 23.82
CA PHE A 22 0.18 -0.20 22.72
C PHE A 22 1.46 0.57 23.10
N LYS A 23 1.58 0.97 24.36
CA LYS A 23 2.77 1.61 24.92
C LYS A 23 4.01 0.73 24.80
N GLU A 24 3.90 -0.58 24.98
CA GLU A 24 5.02 -1.51 24.83
C GLU A 24 5.45 -1.63 23.37
N ILE A 25 4.51 -1.72 22.44
CA ILE A 25 4.77 -1.74 21.01
C ILE A 25 5.47 -0.44 20.58
N ALA A 26 4.92 0.69 21.02
CA ALA A 26 5.44 2.01 20.68
C ALA A 26 6.81 2.32 21.26
N THR A 27 7.20 1.71 22.39
CA THR A 27 8.49 1.97 23.04
C THR A 27 9.58 0.98 22.62
N LYS A 28 9.25 -0.34 22.61
CA LYS A 28 10.24 -1.39 22.33
C LYS A 28 10.40 -1.69 20.83
N HIS A 29 9.33 -1.52 20.05
CA HIS A 29 9.28 -1.91 18.63
C HIS A 29 8.97 -0.72 17.69
N TRP A 30 9.25 0.50 18.11
CA TRP A 30 8.91 1.72 17.36
C TRP A 30 9.48 1.75 15.93
N ARG A 31 10.69 1.22 15.72
CA ARG A 31 11.31 1.15 14.38
C ARG A 31 10.51 0.24 13.45
N SER A 32 10.13 -0.95 13.92
CA SER A 32 9.30 -1.88 13.14
C SER A 32 7.91 -1.30 12.91
N LEU A 33 7.35 -0.60 13.91
CA LEU A 33 6.05 0.07 13.80
C LEU A 33 6.09 1.17 12.73
N LEU A 34 7.09 2.06 12.76
CA LEU A 34 7.25 3.12 11.76
C LEU A 34 7.50 2.57 10.35
N THR A 35 8.30 1.51 10.23
CA THR A 35 8.53 0.84 8.93
C THR A 35 7.23 0.21 8.42
N CYS A 36 6.46 -0.42 9.29
CA CYS A 36 5.15 -0.97 8.94
C CYS A 36 4.18 0.14 8.50
N ILE A 37 4.05 1.22 9.27
CA ILE A 37 3.22 2.38 8.94
C ILE A 37 3.65 2.97 7.59
N GLY A 38 4.94 3.18 7.36
CA GLY A 38 5.46 3.72 6.10
C GLY A 38 5.11 2.86 4.89
N LEU A 39 5.23 1.52 5.01
CA LEU A 39 4.85 0.60 3.93
C LEU A 39 3.34 0.63 3.68
N VAL A 40 2.53 0.58 4.72
CA VAL A 40 1.07 0.60 4.60
C VAL A 40 0.58 1.94 4.05
N ILE A 41 1.16 3.08 4.47
CA ILE A 41 0.85 4.41 3.91
C ILE A 41 1.20 4.44 2.43
N SER A 42 2.42 4.03 2.05
CA SER A 42 2.85 4.08 0.65
C SER A 42 1.96 3.24 -0.25
N THR A 43 1.54 2.05 0.22
CA THR A 43 0.62 1.18 -0.50
C THR A 43 -0.78 1.78 -0.60
N ASN A 44 -1.37 2.17 0.53
CA ASN A 44 -2.77 2.62 0.58
C ASN A 44 -2.96 3.98 -0.07
N VAL A 45 -2.05 4.93 0.09
CA VAL A 45 -2.14 6.23 -0.58
C VAL A 45 -2.09 6.06 -2.10
N THR A 46 -1.17 5.23 -2.60
CA THR A 46 -1.10 4.93 -4.04
C THR A 46 -2.35 4.22 -4.52
N TYR A 47 -2.90 3.30 -3.72
CA TYR A 47 -4.16 2.61 -4.00
C TYR A 47 -5.35 3.59 -4.08
N TYR A 48 -5.53 4.45 -3.08
CA TYR A 48 -6.62 5.43 -3.06
C TYR A 48 -6.47 6.47 -4.17
N MET A 49 -5.25 6.89 -4.48
CA MET A 49 -5.00 7.79 -5.61
C MET A 49 -5.41 7.16 -6.93
N LEU A 50 -4.99 5.92 -7.18
CA LEU A 50 -5.18 5.25 -8.47
C LEU A 50 -6.61 4.73 -8.65
N LEU A 51 -7.20 4.09 -7.64
CA LEU A 51 -8.47 3.37 -7.81
C LEU A 51 -9.68 4.15 -7.28
N THR A 52 -9.50 5.03 -6.32
CA THR A 52 -10.61 5.78 -5.72
C THR A 52 -10.71 7.20 -6.26
N TYR A 53 -9.58 7.90 -6.41
CA TYR A 53 -9.58 9.29 -6.86
C TYR A 53 -9.65 9.43 -8.39
N MET A 54 -9.01 8.52 -9.15
CA MET A 54 -8.92 8.66 -10.61
C MET A 54 -10.27 8.74 -11.33
N PRO A 55 -11.32 7.96 -11.00
CA PRO A 55 -12.61 8.12 -11.68
C PRO A 55 -13.14 9.56 -11.58
N SER A 56 -13.08 10.15 -10.39
CA SER A 56 -13.49 11.54 -10.15
C SER A 56 -12.58 12.54 -10.86
N TYR A 57 -11.26 12.29 -10.85
CA TYR A 57 -10.29 13.13 -11.54
C TYR A 57 -10.53 13.18 -13.06
N LEU A 58 -10.78 12.03 -13.68
CA LEU A 58 -11.05 11.93 -15.11
C LEU A 58 -12.35 12.67 -15.50
N SER A 59 -13.42 12.51 -14.70
CA SER A 59 -14.70 13.14 -15.00
C SER A 59 -14.70 14.64 -14.74
N HIS A 60 -14.20 15.08 -13.58
CA HIS A 60 -14.27 16.50 -13.18
C HIS A 60 -13.20 17.36 -13.85
N ASN A 61 -11.95 16.90 -13.90
CA ASN A 61 -10.85 17.73 -14.38
C ASN A 61 -10.59 17.58 -15.88
N LEU A 62 -10.83 16.40 -16.45
CA LEU A 62 -10.59 16.13 -17.87
C LEU A 62 -11.89 16.07 -18.68
N HIS A 63 -13.05 16.26 -18.04
CA HIS A 63 -14.37 16.14 -18.67
C HIS A 63 -14.56 14.82 -19.43
N TYR A 64 -13.90 13.77 -18.99
CA TYR A 64 -14.01 12.44 -19.55
C TYR A 64 -15.33 11.80 -19.09
N SER A 65 -15.98 11.01 -19.95
CA SER A 65 -17.22 10.34 -19.59
C SER A 65 -17.04 9.48 -18.34
N GLU A 66 -17.93 9.65 -17.33
CA GLU A 66 -17.87 8.89 -16.08
C GLU A 66 -17.89 7.39 -16.31
N ASP A 67 -18.77 6.91 -17.19
CA ASP A 67 -18.90 5.49 -17.52
C ASP A 67 -17.60 4.92 -18.11
N HIS A 68 -16.98 5.64 -19.04
CA HIS A 68 -15.73 5.22 -19.63
C HIS A 68 -14.56 5.29 -18.64
N GLY A 69 -14.54 6.30 -17.77
CA GLY A 69 -13.55 6.43 -16.71
C GLY A 69 -13.61 5.24 -15.73
N VAL A 70 -14.80 4.87 -15.30
CA VAL A 70 -15.01 3.71 -14.42
C VAL A 70 -14.63 2.40 -15.12
N LEU A 71 -14.99 2.23 -16.40
CA LEU A 71 -14.62 1.05 -17.18
C LEU A 71 -13.10 0.88 -17.31
N ILE A 72 -12.37 1.97 -17.52
CA ILE A 72 -10.91 1.95 -17.56
C ILE A 72 -10.35 1.47 -16.22
N ILE A 73 -10.84 1.98 -15.11
CA ILE A 73 -10.38 1.56 -13.77
C ILE A 73 -10.68 0.09 -13.52
N ILE A 74 -11.87 -0.39 -13.89
CA ILE A 74 -12.23 -1.81 -13.78
C ILE A 74 -11.25 -2.67 -14.61
N ALA A 75 -10.95 -2.28 -15.85
CA ALA A 75 -10.00 -3.00 -16.68
C ALA A 75 -8.59 -3.04 -16.06
N ILE A 76 -8.15 -1.92 -15.45
CA ILE A 76 -6.88 -1.87 -14.70
C ILE A 76 -6.91 -2.82 -13.50
N MET A 77 -7.99 -2.82 -12.71
CA MET A 77 -8.15 -3.72 -11.56
C MET A 77 -8.10 -5.20 -11.97
N VAL A 78 -8.76 -5.55 -13.07
CA VAL A 78 -8.69 -6.91 -13.62
C VAL A 78 -7.25 -7.25 -14.06
N GLY A 79 -6.55 -6.34 -14.72
CA GLY A 79 -5.14 -6.50 -15.05
C GLY A 79 -4.25 -6.73 -13.82
N MET A 80 -4.50 -5.99 -12.74
CA MET A 80 -3.77 -6.13 -11.47
C MET A 80 -3.93 -7.54 -10.86
N LEU A 81 -5.09 -8.19 -10.99
CA LEU A 81 -5.31 -9.55 -10.49
C LEU A 81 -4.36 -10.58 -11.11
N PHE A 82 -3.96 -10.38 -12.37
CA PHE A 82 -3.01 -11.28 -13.04
C PHE A 82 -1.55 -10.94 -12.72
N VAL A 83 -1.24 -9.67 -12.55
CA VAL A 83 0.13 -9.19 -12.26
C VAL A 83 0.52 -9.46 -10.80
N GLN A 84 -0.41 -9.31 -9.87
CA GLN A 84 -0.14 -9.41 -8.43
C GLN A 84 0.44 -10.75 -7.99
N PRO A 85 -0.07 -11.93 -8.40
CA PRO A 85 0.53 -13.23 -8.05
C PRO A 85 1.96 -13.38 -8.59
N VAL A 86 2.23 -12.86 -9.80
CA VAL A 86 3.56 -12.92 -10.41
C VAL A 86 4.55 -12.10 -9.56
N ILE A 87 4.18 -10.88 -9.18
CA ILE A 87 5.03 -10.04 -8.32
C ILE A 87 5.20 -10.67 -6.94
N GLY A 88 4.15 -11.28 -6.38
CA GLY A 88 4.23 -12.02 -5.13
C GLY A 88 5.27 -13.13 -5.19
N MET A 89 5.19 -14.00 -6.19
CA MET A 89 6.16 -15.08 -6.39
C MET A 89 7.59 -14.57 -6.63
N LEU A 90 7.74 -13.51 -7.40
CA LEU A 90 9.05 -12.89 -7.61
C LEU A 90 9.62 -12.30 -6.32
N SER A 91 8.79 -11.65 -5.51
CA SER A 91 9.21 -11.07 -4.24
C SER A 91 9.63 -12.13 -3.21
N ASP A 92 9.00 -13.28 -3.23
CA ASP A 92 9.40 -14.42 -2.38
C ASP A 92 10.74 -15.00 -2.82
N ARG A 93 11.03 -15.00 -4.12
CA ARG A 93 12.29 -15.53 -4.67
C ARG A 93 13.47 -14.57 -4.52
N PHE A 94 13.28 -13.29 -4.80
CA PHE A 94 14.35 -12.28 -4.84
C PHE A 94 14.44 -11.45 -3.54
N GLY A 95 13.49 -11.65 -2.63
CA GLY A 95 13.40 -10.89 -1.39
C GLY A 95 12.45 -9.69 -1.51
N ARG A 96 11.89 -9.30 -0.39
CA ARG A 96 10.84 -8.29 -0.30
C ARG A 96 11.37 -6.86 -0.40
N ARG A 97 12.53 -6.61 0.21
CA ARG A 97 13.15 -5.28 0.24
C ARG A 97 13.45 -4.70 -1.14
N PRO A 98 14.04 -5.44 -2.10
CA PRO A 98 14.28 -4.95 -3.45
C PRO A 98 12.99 -4.47 -4.14
N PHE A 99 11.87 -5.18 -3.97
CA PHE A 99 10.60 -4.79 -4.60
C PHE A 99 10.03 -3.49 -4.04
N ILE A 100 10.17 -3.25 -2.73
CA ILE A 100 9.76 -1.98 -2.12
C ILE A 100 10.64 -0.83 -2.65
N LEU A 101 11.94 -1.04 -2.76
CA LEU A 101 12.88 -0.04 -3.28
C LEU A 101 12.61 0.25 -4.76
N ILE A 102 12.47 -0.78 -5.58
CA ILE A 102 12.16 -0.66 -7.02
C ILE A 102 10.81 0.03 -7.19
N GLY A 103 9.78 -0.40 -6.45
CA GLY A 103 8.45 0.21 -6.48
C GLY A 103 8.48 1.68 -6.10
N SER A 104 9.25 2.05 -5.07
CA SER A 104 9.39 3.44 -4.63
C SER A 104 10.12 4.31 -5.64
N VAL A 105 11.23 3.83 -6.19
CA VAL A 105 11.98 4.55 -7.24
C VAL A 105 11.13 4.67 -8.51
N ALA A 106 10.44 3.60 -8.89
CA ALA A 106 9.53 3.60 -10.03
C ALA A 106 8.36 4.56 -9.82
N LEU A 107 7.74 4.59 -8.62
CA LEU A 107 6.68 5.53 -8.30
C LEU A 107 7.17 6.97 -8.43
N PHE A 108 8.36 7.27 -7.91
CA PHE A 108 8.95 8.61 -8.01
C PHE A 108 9.21 9.01 -9.47
N ALA A 109 9.85 8.15 -10.25
CA ALA A 109 10.26 8.46 -11.62
C ALA A 109 9.08 8.48 -12.60
N LEU A 110 8.09 7.60 -12.39
CA LEU A 110 7.00 7.37 -13.35
C LEU A 110 5.73 8.18 -13.03
N SER A 111 5.63 8.83 -11.86
CA SER A 111 4.45 9.63 -11.51
C SER A 111 4.21 10.77 -12.49
N ILE A 112 5.25 11.54 -12.82
CA ILE A 112 5.12 12.66 -13.78
C ILE A 112 4.80 12.16 -15.19
N PRO A 113 5.55 11.21 -15.80
CA PRO A 113 5.20 10.67 -17.12
C PRO A 113 3.79 10.08 -17.17
N ALA A 114 3.39 9.34 -16.14
CA ALA A 114 2.06 8.74 -16.08
C ALA A 114 0.96 9.82 -16.08
N PHE A 115 1.10 10.89 -15.30
CA PHE A 115 0.12 11.98 -15.28
C PHE A 115 0.13 12.83 -16.55
N ILE A 116 1.26 12.97 -17.23
CA ILE A 116 1.29 13.58 -18.58
C ILE A 116 0.45 12.73 -19.54
N MET A 117 0.59 11.40 -19.51
CA MET A 117 -0.20 10.49 -20.34
C MET A 117 -1.69 10.54 -19.98
N ILE A 118 -2.04 10.57 -18.70
CA ILE A 118 -3.42 10.66 -18.23
C ILE A 118 -4.06 11.98 -18.66
N ASN A 119 -3.32 13.10 -18.62
CA ASN A 119 -3.81 14.43 -18.99
C ASN A 119 -3.88 14.67 -20.51
N SER A 120 -3.49 13.70 -21.33
CA SER A 120 -3.50 13.82 -22.79
C SER A 120 -4.89 13.79 -23.43
N ASN A 121 -5.94 13.44 -22.67
CA ASN A 121 -7.31 13.19 -23.16
C ASN A 121 -7.44 12.11 -24.25
N VAL A 122 -6.40 11.31 -24.47
CA VAL A 122 -6.42 10.17 -25.39
C VAL A 122 -6.62 8.89 -24.58
N THR A 123 -7.72 8.18 -24.81
CA THR A 123 -8.11 6.98 -24.04
C THR A 123 -6.98 5.96 -23.90
N GLY A 124 -6.24 5.69 -24.99
CA GLY A 124 -5.12 4.75 -24.96
C GLY A 124 -3.97 5.22 -24.06
N LEU A 125 -3.67 6.52 -24.04
CA LEU A 125 -2.64 7.08 -23.17
C LEU A 125 -3.11 7.16 -21.71
N ILE A 126 -4.38 7.46 -21.47
CA ILE A 126 -4.97 7.41 -20.12
C ILE A 126 -4.82 6.00 -19.55
N PHE A 127 -5.23 4.99 -20.33
CA PHE A 127 -5.10 3.59 -19.92
C PHE A 127 -3.65 3.19 -19.65
N ALA A 128 -2.72 3.57 -20.55
CA ALA A 128 -1.30 3.26 -20.40
C ALA A 128 -0.69 3.92 -19.16
N GLY A 129 -1.01 5.20 -18.88
CA GLY A 129 -0.55 5.91 -17.69
C GLY A 129 -1.07 5.28 -16.40
N LEU A 130 -2.33 4.91 -16.36
CA LEU A 130 -2.94 4.23 -15.21
C LEU A 130 -2.36 2.82 -15.02
N LEU A 131 -2.17 2.06 -16.10
CA LEU A 131 -1.56 0.73 -16.05
C LEU A 131 -0.14 0.78 -15.51
N LEU A 132 0.63 1.78 -15.90
CA LEU A 132 1.98 2.00 -15.44
C LEU A 132 2.02 2.21 -13.93
N LEU A 133 1.15 3.06 -13.39
CA LEU A 133 1.01 3.25 -11.94
C LEU A 133 0.46 2.00 -11.23
N ALA A 134 -0.42 1.24 -11.88
CA ALA A 134 -0.97 0.01 -11.34
C ALA A 134 0.10 -1.08 -11.18
N VAL A 135 1.02 -1.22 -12.13
CA VAL A 135 2.16 -2.15 -12.02
C VAL A 135 3.06 -1.76 -10.84
N VAL A 136 3.32 -0.46 -10.67
CA VAL A 136 4.10 0.04 -9.53
C VAL A 136 3.37 -0.24 -8.21
N LEU A 137 2.06 -0.02 -8.15
CA LEU A 137 1.24 -0.34 -6.97
C LEU A 137 1.30 -1.82 -6.62
N ASN A 138 1.29 -2.71 -7.62
CA ASN A 138 1.43 -4.15 -7.40
C ASN A 138 2.76 -4.55 -6.76
N CYS A 139 3.85 -3.79 -6.99
CA CYS A 139 5.12 -4.01 -6.29
C CYS A 139 4.97 -3.84 -4.77
N PHE A 140 4.16 -2.89 -4.32
CA PHE A 140 3.87 -2.70 -2.89
C PHE A 140 2.89 -3.75 -2.36
N ILE A 141 1.77 -3.98 -3.05
CA ILE A 141 0.72 -4.92 -2.61
C ILE A 141 1.27 -6.35 -2.54
N GLY A 142 2.01 -6.80 -3.56
CA GLY A 142 2.56 -8.15 -3.63
C GLY A 142 3.52 -8.48 -2.48
N VAL A 143 4.20 -7.47 -1.95
CA VAL A 143 5.14 -7.62 -0.84
C VAL A 143 4.47 -7.44 0.52
N MET A 144 3.41 -6.64 0.60
CA MET A 144 2.80 -6.21 1.86
C MET A 144 2.28 -7.40 2.69
N ALA A 145 1.53 -8.31 2.08
CA ALA A 145 0.91 -9.45 2.78
C ALA A 145 1.93 -10.34 3.51
N SER A 146 3.10 -10.54 2.92
CA SER A 146 4.15 -11.38 3.47
C SER A 146 5.12 -10.63 4.38
N SER A 147 5.33 -9.33 4.14
CA SER A 147 6.31 -8.50 4.88
C SER A 147 5.80 -8.06 6.23
N LEU A 148 4.54 -7.63 6.32
CA LEU A 148 3.99 -7.03 7.53
C LEU A 148 3.99 -7.97 8.74
N PRO A 149 3.52 -9.23 8.62
CA PRO A 149 3.57 -10.16 9.74
C PRO A 149 4.99 -10.49 10.21
N ALA A 150 5.97 -10.47 9.29
CA ALA A 150 7.36 -10.79 9.60
C ALA A 150 8.10 -9.68 10.37
N MET A 151 7.55 -8.47 10.43
CA MET A 151 8.17 -7.33 11.13
C MET A 151 8.03 -7.40 12.65
N PHE A 152 7.10 -8.21 13.16
CA PHE A 152 6.78 -8.27 14.58
C PHE A 152 6.87 -9.68 15.17
N PRO A 153 7.34 -9.80 16.43
CA PRO A 153 7.26 -11.04 17.19
C PRO A 153 5.81 -11.54 17.30
N THR A 154 5.63 -12.86 17.39
CA THR A 154 4.30 -13.50 17.34
C THR A 154 3.32 -12.98 18.40
N HIS A 155 3.81 -12.71 19.61
CA HIS A 155 2.98 -12.28 20.76
C HIS A 155 2.38 -10.87 20.63
N ILE A 156 3.00 -9.97 19.82
CA ILE A 156 2.51 -8.59 19.60
C ILE A 156 2.00 -8.36 18.18
N ARG A 157 2.18 -9.32 17.28
CA ARG A 157 1.99 -9.17 15.84
C ARG A 157 0.62 -8.60 15.47
N PHE A 158 -0.45 -9.21 15.98
CA PHE A 158 -1.80 -8.78 15.64
C PHE A 158 -2.12 -7.37 16.12
N SER A 159 -1.74 -7.03 17.35
CA SER A 159 -1.98 -5.69 17.91
C SER A 159 -1.15 -4.62 17.20
N ALA A 160 0.11 -4.93 16.86
CA ALA A 160 0.99 -4.03 16.14
C ALA A 160 0.50 -3.78 14.71
N LEU A 161 0.10 -4.84 13.99
CA LEU A 161 -0.46 -4.73 12.64
C LEU A 161 -1.76 -3.94 12.64
N ALA A 162 -2.70 -4.26 13.53
CA ALA A 162 -3.97 -3.55 13.63
C ALA A 162 -3.76 -2.05 13.90
N SER A 163 -2.85 -1.70 14.79
CA SER A 163 -2.52 -0.30 15.09
C SER A 163 -1.89 0.41 13.90
N ALA A 164 -0.91 -0.24 13.23
CA ALA A 164 -0.26 0.32 12.05
C ALA A 164 -1.25 0.52 10.89
N PHE A 165 -2.11 -0.46 10.64
CA PHE A 165 -3.14 -0.37 9.61
C PHE A 165 -4.14 0.76 9.89
N ASN A 166 -4.70 0.83 11.10
CA ASN A 166 -5.69 1.85 11.44
C ASN A 166 -5.12 3.26 11.29
N ILE A 167 -3.91 3.51 11.78
CA ILE A 167 -3.24 4.81 11.63
C ILE A 167 -3.01 5.11 10.13
N SER A 168 -2.52 4.14 9.38
CA SER A 168 -2.17 4.32 7.97
C SER A 168 -3.41 4.51 7.09
N VAL A 169 -4.48 3.75 7.33
CA VAL A 169 -5.73 3.88 6.56
C VAL A 169 -6.42 5.21 6.86
N LEU A 170 -6.36 5.70 8.09
CA LEU A 170 -6.87 7.03 8.44
C LEU A 170 -6.18 8.12 7.62
N ILE A 171 -4.84 8.07 7.54
CA ILE A 171 -4.05 9.03 6.75
C ILE A 171 -4.30 8.84 5.25
N ALA A 172 -4.27 7.60 4.77
CA ALA A 172 -4.45 7.29 3.35
C ALA A 172 -5.87 7.58 2.86
N GLY A 173 -6.89 7.43 3.71
CA GLY A 173 -8.28 7.73 3.38
C GLY A 173 -8.54 9.20 3.10
N LEU A 174 -7.67 10.10 3.57
CA LEU A 174 -7.73 11.53 3.23
C LEU A 174 -7.18 11.84 1.83
N THR A 175 -6.51 10.89 1.18
CA THR A 175 -5.85 11.10 -0.13
C THR A 175 -6.78 11.67 -1.21
N PRO A 176 -8.00 11.13 -1.45
CA PRO A 176 -8.87 11.68 -2.50
C PRO A 176 -9.23 13.14 -2.24
N THR A 177 -9.57 13.48 -0.99
CA THR A 177 -9.92 14.83 -0.58
C THR A 177 -8.74 15.79 -0.70
N LEU A 178 -7.57 15.40 -0.23
CA LEU A 178 -6.35 16.21 -0.33
C LEU A 178 -5.91 16.40 -1.77
N ALA A 179 -5.99 15.36 -2.60
CA ALA A 179 -5.63 15.44 -4.00
C ALA A 179 -6.58 16.37 -4.77
N ALA A 180 -7.89 16.26 -4.54
CA ALA A 180 -8.89 17.14 -5.13
C ALA A 180 -8.67 18.60 -4.70
N TRP A 181 -8.49 18.84 -3.41
CA TRP A 181 -8.23 20.18 -2.88
C TRP A 181 -6.93 20.79 -3.44
N LEU A 182 -5.85 20.00 -3.57
CA LEU A 182 -4.60 20.48 -4.16
C LEU A 182 -4.77 20.87 -5.63
N VAL A 183 -5.49 20.09 -6.43
CA VAL A 183 -5.76 20.42 -7.83
C VAL A 183 -6.61 21.69 -7.92
N GLU A 184 -7.66 21.78 -7.13
CA GLU A 184 -8.58 22.92 -7.14
C GLU A 184 -7.91 24.22 -6.67
N SER A 185 -7.16 24.16 -5.57
CA SER A 185 -6.50 25.34 -4.98
C SER A 185 -5.32 25.86 -5.80
N THR A 186 -4.59 24.98 -6.48
CA THR A 186 -3.41 25.35 -7.27
C THR A 186 -3.71 25.50 -8.76
N GLN A 187 -4.88 25.04 -9.22
CA GLN A 187 -5.25 24.94 -10.64
C GLN A 187 -4.21 24.16 -11.48
N ASN A 188 -3.51 23.22 -10.84
CA ASN A 188 -2.46 22.43 -11.46
C ASN A 188 -2.84 20.95 -11.46
N LEU A 189 -3.10 20.42 -12.65
CA LEU A 189 -3.46 19.01 -12.88
C LEU A 189 -2.33 18.02 -12.56
N MET A 190 -1.08 18.51 -12.36
CA MET A 190 0.04 17.66 -12.00
C MET A 190 0.20 17.45 -10.48
N MET A 191 -0.62 18.12 -9.66
CA MET A 191 -0.51 18.00 -8.19
C MET A 191 -0.62 16.57 -7.66
N PRO A 192 -1.49 15.69 -8.18
CA PRO A 192 -1.52 14.29 -7.76
C PRO A 192 -0.21 13.55 -8.05
N ALA A 193 0.49 13.88 -9.15
CA ALA A 193 1.80 13.31 -9.45
C ALA A 193 2.84 13.70 -8.39
N TYR A 194 2.89 14.98 -8.02
CA TYR A 194 3.80 15.46 -6.97
C TYR A 194 3.46 14.85 -5.61
N TYR A 195 2.18 14.67 -5.31
CA TYR A 195 1.73 13.97 -4.11
C TYR A 195 2.26 12.52 -4.06
N LEU A 196 2.15 11.78 -5.16
CA LEU A 196 2.71 10.43 -5.27
C LEU A 196 4.25 10.41 -5.18
N MET A 197 4.94 11.43 -5.67
CA MET A 197 6.40 11.54 -5.50
C MET A 197 6.81 11.67 -4.03
N VAL A 198 6.06 12.45 -3.23
CA VAL A 198 6.28 12.55 -1.78
C VAL A 198 6.07 11.19 -1.12
N ILE A 199 5.01 10.48 -1.49
CA ILE A 199 4.73 9.13 -1.00
C ILE A 199 5.82 8.14 -1.40
N ALA A 200 6.37 8.28 -2.61
CA ALA A 200 7.50 7.48 -3.08
C ALA A 200 8.76 7.66 -2.21
N VAL A 201 9.03 8.88 -1.76
CA VAL A 201 10.12 9.16 -0.83
C VAL A 201 9.89 8.45 0.52
N ILE A 202 8.66 8.46 1.04
CA ILE A 202 8.29 7.72 2.26
C ILE A 202 8.52 6.22 2.05
N GLY A 203 8.08 5.67 0.92
CA GLY A 203 8.30 4.28 0.54
C GLY A 203 9.78 3.92 0.43
N LEU A 204 10.59 4.81 -0.15
CA LEU A 204 12.03 4.63 -0.28
C LEU A 204 12.73 4.59 1.09
N ILE A 205 12.43 5.54 1.97
CA ILE A 205 12.95 5.56 3.36
C ILE A 205 12.54 4.26 4.07
N THR A 206 11.29 3.84 3.92
CA THR A 206 10.78 2.60 4.48
C THR A 206 11.56 1.37 3.98
N GLY A 207 11.80 1.28 2.66
CA GLY A 207 12.58 0.20 2.06
C GLY A 207 14.04 0.17 2.51
N ILE A 208 14.65 1.34 2.72
CA ILE A 208 16.04 1.45 3.23
C ILE A 208 16.10 1.03 4.70
N THR A 209 15.15 1.45 5.51
CA THR A 209 15.11 1.16 6.96
C THR A 209 14.68 -0.27 7.26
N MET A 210 14.00 -0.93 6.32
CA MET A 210 13.58 -2.31 6.46
C MET A 210 14.79 -3.25 6.49
N LYS A 211 14.94 -3.98 7.60
CA LYS A 211 15.98 -5.01 7.68
C LYS A 211 15.69 -6.10 6.66
N ALA A 212 16.72 -6.52 5.92
CA ALA A 212 16.62 -7.72 5.09
C ALA A 212 16.31 -8.90 6.00
N VAL A 213 15.09 -9.43 5.93
CA VAL A 213 14.74 -10.68 6.60
C VAL A 213 15.37 -11.81 5.78
N SER A 214 16.52 -12.26 6.22
CA SER A 214 17.22 -13.40 5.61
C SER A 214 16.47 -14.67 5.98
N TYR A 215 15.91 -15.36 5.00
CA TYR A 215 15.26 -16.67 5.15
C TYR A 215 16.26 -17.82 5.32
N THR A 216 17.48 -17.56 5.79
CA THR A 216 18.54 -18.57 5.93
C THR A 216 18.32 -19.57 7.09
N HIS A 217 17.17 -19.57 7.75
CA HIS A 217 16.90 -20.49 8.88
C HIS A 217 15.64 -21.35 8.72
N LEU A 218 15.30 -21.78 7.50
CA LEU A 218 14.30 -22.84 7.29
C LEU A 218 14.86 -23.98 6.44
N THR A 219 16.06 -24.43 6.79
CA THR A 219 16.56 -25.76 6.40
C THR A 219 17.07 -26.43 7.68
N LEU A 220 16.15 -27.02 8.43
CA LEU A 220 16.35 -28.22 9.28
C LEU A 220 14.98 -28.86 9.48
#